data_516cf9e510b1310a6cb02c32c574c724
#
_entry.id   516cf9e510b1310a6cb02c32c574c724
#
_cell.length_a   1.000
_cell.length_b   1.000
_cell.length_c   1.000
_cell.angle_alpha   90.00
_cell.angle_beta   90.00
_cell.angle_gamma   90.00
#
_symmetry.space_group_name_H-M   'P 1'
#
loop_
_entity.id
_entity.type
_entity.pdbx_description
1 polymer ?
#
loop_
_entity_poly.entity_id
_entity_poly.type
_entity_poly.pdbx_seq_one_letter_code
_entity_poly.pdbx_strand_id
1 'polypeptide(L)'
;MNALLRVAAGFAVTLLMAGCAGLAYAPVKYTDGLMTNSTGMTLYTFDKDATGSGKSVCNGPCAALWPPLAAGSTDQSGGDWTVITRADGSKQWAWLGQPLYLWAKDQKPGDVTGDGFNQVWHAVRPPPRDISAGNMNAP
;
A
#
# COMPACT_ATOMS: atom_id res chain seq x y z
N MET A 1 -21.83 71.24 -9.76
CA MET A 1 -20.59 70.69 -9.17
C MET A 1 -20.79 69.20 -9.06
N ASN A 2 -20.13 68.45 -10.00
CA ASN A 2 -20.37 67.02 -10.21
C ASN A 2 -19.35 66.19 -9.44
N ALA A 3 -19.78 65.42 -8.49
CA ALA A 3 -18.96 64.46 -7.81
C ALA A 3 -19.01 63.10 -8.58
N LEU A 4 -17.91 62.76 -9.22
CA LEU A 4 -17.74 61.46 -9.91
C LEU A 4 -17.41 60.37 -8.87
N LEU A 5 -18.36 59.50 -8.66
CA LEU A 5 -18.19 58.26 -7.85
C LEU A 5 -17.43 57.22 -8.67
N ARG A 6 -16.16 56.98 -8.36
CA ARG A 6 -15.38 55.90 -8.94
C ARG A 6 -15.66 54.59 -8.19
N VAL A 7 -16.41 53.69 -8.80
CA VAL A 7 -16.57 52.31 -8.36
C VAL A 7 -15.34 51.51 -8.79
N ALA A 8 -14.48 51.16 -7.85
CA ALA A 8 -13.39 50.22 -8.06
C ALA A 8 -13.94 48.79 -7.97
N ALA A 9 -14.10 48.13 -9.10
CA ALA A 9 -14.41 46.72 -9.16
C ALA A 9 -13.16 45.89 -8.81
N GLY A 10 -13.10 45.39 -7.59
CA GLY A 10 -12.07 44.45 -7.17
C GLY A 10 -12.36 43.05 -7.72
N PHE A 11 -11.57 42.63 -8.71
CA PHE A 11 -11.55 41.23 -9.14
C PHE A 11 -10.82 40.38 -8.06
N ALA A 12 -11.55 39.66 -7.29
CA ALA A 12 -10.98 38.63 -6.41
C ALA A 12 -10.63 37.41 -7.27
N VAL A 13 -9.35 37.26 -7.58
CA VAL A 13 -8.82 36.02 -8.21
C VAL A 13 -8.74 34.97 -7.14
N THR A 14 -9.73 34.09 -7.07
CA THR A 14 -9.68 32.86 -6.27
C THR A 14 -8.72 31.90 -6.95
N LEU A 15 -7.51 31.78 -6.41
CA LEU A 15 -6.55 30.75 -6.79
C LEU A 15 -7.08 29.41 -6.31
N LEU A 16 -7.67 28.60 -7.21
CA LEU A 16 -7.93 27.18 -6.91
C LEU A 16 -6.57 26.47 -6.85
N MET A 17 -6.10 26.19 -5.66
CA MET A 17 -5.03 25.25 -5.44
C MET A 17 -5.56 23.85 -5.79
N ALA A 18 -5.34 23.42 -7.04
CA ALA A 18 -5.48 22.02 -7.41
C ALA A 18 -4.38 21.25 -6.66
N GLY A 19 -4.75 20.70 -5.49
CA GLY A 19 -3.91 19.76 -4.77
C GLY A 19 -3.69 18.55 -5.67
N CYS A 20 -2.47 18.33 -6.14
CA CYS A 20 -2.07 17.04 -6.69
C CYS A 20 -2.21 16.00 -5.57
N ALA A 21 -3.34 15.27 -5.56
CA ALA A 21 -3.44 14.04 -4.79
C ALA A 21 -2.42 13.08 -5.41
N GLY A 22 -1.21 13.03 -4.83
CA GLY A 22 -0.22 12.04 -5.20
C GLY A 22 -0.84 10.66 -4.96
N LEU A 23 -0.83 9.82 -5.99
CA LEU A 23 -1.17 8.41 -5.84
C LEU A 23 -0.18 7.83 -4.83
N ALA A 24 -0.65 7.53 -3.63
CA ALA A 24 0.16 6.87 -2.62
C ALA A 24 0.31 5.41 -3.03
N TYR A 25 1.47 5.07 -3.55
CA TYR A 25 1.84 3.68 -3.80
C TYR A 25 2.29 3.04 -2.49
N ALA A 26 1.93 1.76 -2.31
CA ALA A 26 2.46 0.98 -1.20
C ALA A 26 4.00 1.03 -1.19
N PRO A 27 4.64 1.16 -0.02
CA PRO A 27 6.09 1.29 0.10
C PRO A 27 6.80 -0.06 -0.10
N VAL A 28 6.74 -0.57 -1.31
CA VAL A 28 7.30 -1.89 -1.68
C VAL A 28 8.40 -1.78 -2.72
N LYS A 29 9.27 -2.77 -2.71
CA LYS A 29 10.33 -2.99 -3.70
C LYS A 29 10.24 -4.42 -4.24
N TYR A 30 10.87 -4.62 -5.38
CA TYR A 30 11.04 -5.95 -5.98
C TYR A 30 12.53 -6.22 -6.06
N THR A 31 12.99 -7.23 -5.34
CA THR A 31 14.40 -7.57 -5.23
C THR A 31 14.54 -9.09 -5.31
N ASP A 32 15.35 -9.58 -6.26
CA ASP A 32 15.62 -11.00 -6.46
C ASP A 32 14.37 -11.89 -6.53
N GLY A 33 13.33 -11.40 -7.23
CA GLY A 33 12.06 -12.12 -7.39
C GLY A 33 11.14 -12.09 -6.17
N LEU A 34 11.48 -11.34 -5.14
CA LEU A 34 10.68 -11.15 -3.94
C LEU A 34 10.04 -9.77 -3.91
N MET A 35 8.84 -9.69 -3.36
CA MET A 35 8.28 -8.42 -2.92
C MET A 35 8.76 -8.13 -1.51
N THR A 36 9.30 -6.93 -1.30
CA THR A 36 9.85 -6.50 -0.02
C THR A 36 9.29 -5.13 0.36
N ASN A 37 9.35 -4.80 1.64
CA ASN A 37 9.08 -3.43 2.08
C ASN A 37 10.22 -2.47 1.70
N SER A 38 10.10 -1.20 2.06
CA SER A 38 11.11 -0.16 1.77
C SER A 38 12.48 -0.45 2.35
N THR A 39 12.60 -1.26 3.40
CA THR A 39 13.85 -1.65 4.04
C THR A 39 14.42 -2.98 3.53
N GLY A 40 13.74 -3.63 2.57
CA GLY A 40 14.18 -4.87 1.94
C GLY A 40 13.73 -6.14 2.66
N MET A 41 12.86 -6.03 3.68
CA MET A 41 12.31 -7.18 4.38
C MET A 41 11.20 -7.82 3.54
N THR A 42 11.22 -9.15 3.45
CA THR A 42 10.28 -9.93 2.64
C THR A 42 8.84 -9.75 3.10
N LEU A 43 7.93 -9.67 2.14
CA LEU A 43 6.50 -9.61 2.37
C LEU A 43 5.86 -10.98 2.14
N TYR A 44 4.83 -11.25 2.94
CA TYR A 44 4.13 -12.54 2.98
C TYR A 44 2.63 -12.35 2.85
N THR A 45 1.95 -13.40 2.37
CA THR A 45 0.50 -13.54 2.38
C THR A 45 0.09 -14.70 3.28
N PHE A 46 -1.17 -14.67 3.73
CA PHE A 46 -1.77 -15.66 4.62
C PHE A 46 -2.97 -16.32 3.94
N ASP A 47 -2.94 -17.64 3.76
CA ASP A 47 -3.97 -18.38 3.02
C ASP A 47 -5.36 -18.33 3.67
N LYS A 48 -5.42 -18.04 4.98
CA LYS A 48 -6.70 -17.90 5.68
C LYS A 48 -7.36 -16.55 5.50
N ASP A 49 -6.63 -15.57 4.97
CA ASP A 49 -7.23 -14.30 4.53
C ASP A 49 -7.96 -14.52 3.21
N ALA A 50 -9.28 -14.38 3.22
CA ALA A 50 -10.05 -14.54 1.99
C ALA A 50 -9.72 -13.42 1.00
N THR A 51 -9.24 -13.79 -0.19
CA THR A 51 -8.83 -12.87 -1.25
C THR A 51 -9.95 -11.89 -1.58
N GLY A 52 -9.64 -10.60 -1.61
CA GLY A 52 -10.59 -9.54 -1.95
C GLY A 52 -11.64 -9.24 -0.87
N SER A 53 -11.57 -9.88 0.31
CA SER A 53 -12.52 -9.65 1.39
C SER A 53 -12.39 -8.27 2.05
N GLY A 54 -11.24 -7.59 1.87
CA GLY A 54 -10.93 -6.36 2.57
C GLY A 54 -10.67 -6.53 4.06
N LYS A 55 -10.41 -7.76 4.51
CA LYS A 55 -10.22 -8.11 5.93
C LYS A 55 -8.99 -8.97 6.14
N SER A 56 -8.39 -8.83 7.33
CA SER A 56 -7.36 -9.72 7.83
C SER A 56 -7.93 -10.54 9.00
N VAL A 57 -7.64 -11.84 9.03
CA VAL A 57 -7.97 -12.71 10.17
C VAL A 57 -6.77 -12.96 11.08
N CYS A 58 -5.59 -12.44 10.74
CA CYS A 58 -4.39 -12.50 11.57
C CYS A 58 -4.38 -11.34 12.57
N ASN A 59 -4.89 -11.57 13.78
CA ASN A 59 -5.02 -10.58 14.84
C ASN A 59 -4.33 -11.03 16.13
N GLY A 60 -4.13 -10.11 17.09
CA GLY A 60 -3.53 -10.42 18.38
C GLY A 60 -2.16 -11.11 18.27
N PRO A 61 -1.97 -12.30 18.89
CA PRO A 61 -0.70 -13.03 18.85
C PRO A 61 -0.21 -13.35 17.42
N CYS A 62 -1.13 -13.60 16.49
CA CYS A 62 -0.79 -13.78 15.09
C CYS A 62 -0.11 -12.52 14.51
N ALA A 63 -0.69 -11.35 14.73
CA ALA A 63 -0.15 -10.08 14.24
C ALA A 63 1.17 -9.68 14.92
N ALA A 64 1.45 -10.20 16.13
CA ALA A 64 2.74 -10.00 16.79
C ALA A 64 3.86 -10.78 16.07
N LEU A 65 3.57 -11.98 15.59
CA LEU A 65 4.51 -12.79 14.80
C LEU A 65 4.56 -12.36 13.33
N TRP A 66 3.42 -11.95 12.79
CA TRP A 66 3.23 -11.53 11.41
C TRP A 66 2.75 -10.07 11.36
N PRO A 67 3.64 -9.12 11.61
CA PRO A 67 3.27 -7.71 11.58
C PRO A 67 2.69 -7.32 10.21
N PRO A 68 1.53 -6.63 10.17
CA PRO A 68 0.96 -6.16 8.91
C PRO A 68 1.88 -5.13 8.23
N LEU A 69 1.90 -5.12 6.90
CA LEU A 69 2.48 -4.00 6.16
C LEU A 69 1.57 -2.78 6.38
N ALA A 70 1.99 -1.89 7.27
CA ALA A 70 1.20 -0.75 7.68
C ALA A 70 0.94 0.22 6.51
N ALA A 71 -0.28 0.72 6.42
CA ALA A 71 -0.65 1.85 5.58
C ALA A 71 -0.92 3.08 6.46
N GLY A 72 -0.59 4.25 5.92
CA GLY A 72 -0.88 5.52 6.58
C GLY A 72 -2.37 5.87 6.54
N SER A 73 -2.79 6.80 7.38
CA SER A 73 -4.20 7.23 7.46
C SER A 73 -4.70 7.90 6.18
N THR A 74 -3.79 8.47 5.39
CA THR A 74 -4.07 9.18 4.14
C THR A 74 -3.80 8.34 2.89
N ASP A 75 -3.26 7.12 3.06
CA ASP A 75 -2.99 6.23 1.93
C ASP A 75 -4.31 5.80 1.28
N GLN A 76 -4.29 5.71 -0.05
CA GLN A 76 -5.46 5.42 -0.87
C GLN A 76 -5.26 4.12 -1.64
N SER A 77 -6.35 3.37 -1.81
CA SER A 77 -6.37 2.23 -2.73
C SER A 77 -6.26 2.71 -4.18
N GLY A 78 -5.59 1.91 -5.03
CA GLY A 78 -5.47 2.19 -6.46
C GLY A 78 -4.81 1.04 -7.21
N GLY A 79 -5.32 0.71 -8.40
CA GLY A 79 -4.86 -0.43 -9.19
C GLY A 79 -4.94 -1.74 -8.40
N ASP A 80 -3.84 -2.49 -8.38
CA ASP A 80 -3.74 -3.76 -7.66
C ASP A 80 -3.60 -3.61 -6.13
N TRP A 81 -3.51 -2.38 -5.64
CA TRP A 81 -3.26 -2.05 -4.24
C TRP A 81 -4.52 -1.63 -3.53
N THR A 82 -4.76 -2.20 -2.37
CA THR A 82 -5.90 -1.86 -1.52
C THR A 82 -5.41 -1.54 -0.10
N VAL A 83 -6.00 -0.52 0.50
CA VAL A 83 -5.83 -0.23 1.93
C VAL A 83 -7.04 -0.82 2.67
N ILE A 84 -6.79 -1.79 3.53
CA ILE A 84 -7.81 -2.42 4.37
C ILE A 84 -7.78 -1.85 5.79
N THR A 85 -8.91 -1.89 6.48
CA THR A 85 -9.00 -1.56 7.91
C THR A 85 -9.07 -2.85 8.71
N ARG A 86 -8.13 -3.01 9.64
CA ARG A 86 -8.02 -4.16 10.53
C ARG A 86 -9.02 -4.09 11.67
N ALA A 87 -9.19 -5.20 12.39
CA ALA A 87 -10.10 -5.27 13.53
C ALA A 87 -9.77 -4.28 14.66
N ASP A 88 -8.50 -3.91 14.81
CA ASP A 88 -8.03 -2.91 15.78
C ASP A 88 -8.12 -1.46 15.28
N GLY A 89 -8.66 -1.24 14.08
CA GLY A 89 -8.79 0.07 13.45
C GLY A 89 -7.54 0.55 12.68
N SER A 90 -6.41 -0.15 12.79
CA SER A 90 -5.22 0.16 12.01
C SER A 90 -5.41 -0.15 10.53
N LYS A 91 -4.56 0.44 9.68
CA LYS A 91 -4.61 0.27 8.23
C LYS A 91 -3.46 -0.62 7.76
N GLN A 92 -3.76 -1.46 6.77
CA GLN A 92 -2.81 -2.41 6.19
C GLN A 92 -2.90 -2.41 4.68
N TRP A 93 -1.76 -2.51 4.02
CA TRP A 93 -1.70 -2.72 2.58
C TRP A 93 -2.06 -4.15 2.21
N ALA A 94 -2.83 -4.28 1.13
CA ALA A 94 -3.10 -5.53 0.43
C ALA A 94 -2.73 -5.38 -1.05
N TRP A 95 -2.24 -6.46 -1.65
CA TRP A 95 -1.92 -6.53 -3.07
C TRP A 95 -2.72 -7.66 -3.72
N LEU A 96 -3.37 -7.37 -4.85
CA LEU A 96 -4.28 -8.31 -5.54
C LEU A 96 -5.32 -8.93 -4.59
N GLY A 97 -5.83 -8.14 -3.64
CA GLY A 97 -6.80 -8.59 -2.65
C GLY A 97 -6.24 -9.41 -1.49
N GLN A 98 -4.93 -9.61 -1.42
CA GLN A 98 -4.25 -10.34 -0.34
C GLN A 98 -3.58 -9.36 0.63
N PRO A 99 -3.95 -9.32 1.92
CA PRO A 99 -3.24 -8.56 2.93
C PRO A 99 -1.77 -8.96 3.01
N LEU A 100 -0.89 -7.99 3.19
CA LEU A 100 0.56 -8.20 3.23
C LEU A 100 1.10 -8.08 4.64
N TYR A 101 2.06 -8.96 4.96
CA TYR A 101 2.67 -9.08 6.27
C TYR A 101 4.19 -9.16 6.19
N LEU A 102 4.83 -8.86 7.30
CA LEU A 102 6.22 -9.16 7.59
C LEU A 102 6.31 -10.42 8.45
N TRP A 103 7.48 -11.00 8.58
CA TRP A 103 7.76 -12.10 9.52
C TRP A 103 8.71 -11.60 10.61
N ALA A 104 8.28 -11.68 11.87
CA ALA A 104 9.04 -11.13 13.00
C ALA A 104 10.41 -11.81 13.21
N LYS A 105 10.62 -13.01 12.64
CA LYS A 105 11.88 -13.75 12.76
C LYS A 105 12.84 -13.54 11.59
N ASP A 106 12.43 -12.87 10.52
CA ASP A 106 13.36 -12.40 9.49
C ASP A 106 14.23 -11.30 10.09
N GLN A 107 15.56 -11.44 10.00
CA GLN A 107 16.50 -10.56 10.69
C GLN A 107 17.19 -9.58 9.76
N LYS A 108 17.25 -9.87 8.47
CA LYS A 108 17.93 -9.03 7.48
C LYS A 108 17.20 -9.05 6.13
N PRO A 109 17.44 -8.04 5.27
CA PRO A 109 16.95 -8.02 3.92
C PRO A 109 17.25 -9.33 3.17
N GLY A 110 16.23 -9.84 2.46
CA GLY A 110 16.32 -11.09 1.71
C GLY A 110 16.07 -12.37 2.51
N ASP A 111 15.92 -12.29 3.85
CA ASP A 111 15.46 -13.44 4.63
C ASP A 111 14.06 -13.85 4.18
N VAL A 112 13.82 -15.17 4.09
CA VAL A 112 12.54 -15.80 3.72
C VAL A 112 12.19 -16.92 4.69
N THR A 113 12.52 -16.74 5.97
CA THR A 113 12.40 -17.80 6.99
C THR A 113 10.95 -18.13 7.34
N GLY A 114 10.01 -17.26 6.94
CA GLY A 114 8.58 -17.48 7.10
C GLY A 114 7.90 -18.20 5.93
N ASP A 115 8.62 -18.43 4.82
CA ASP A 115 8.03 -19.04 3.63
C ASP A 115 7.66 -20.51 3.90
N GLY A 116 6.40 -20.89 3.62
CA GLY A 116 5.87 -22.22 3.92
C GLY A 116 5.54 -22.47 5.39
N PHE A 117 5.64 -21.45 6.25
CA PHE A 117 5.33 -21.63 7.68
C PHE A 117 3.90 -22.14 7.89
N ASN A 118 3.78 -23.25 8.61
CA ASN A 118 2.51 -24.00 8.82
C ASN A 118 1.74 -24.28 7.52
N GLN A 119 2.39 -24.24 6.35
CA GLN A 119 1.81 -24.47 5.02
C GLN A 119 0.69 -23.45 4.65
N VAL A 120 0.62 -22.32 5.32
CA VAL A 120 -0.39 -21.27 5.12
C VAL A 120 0.19 -19.87 4.95
N TRP A 121 1.52 -19.72 5.08
CA TRP A 121 2.23 -18.46 4.89
C TRP A 121 3.18 -18.57 3.70
N HIS A 122 3.16 -17.59 2.81
CA HIS A 122 3.94 -17.63 1.57
C HIS A 122 4.61 -16.30 1.30
N ALA A 123 5.92 -16.34 1.01
CA ALA A 123 6.63 -15.17 0.53
C ALA A 123 6.08 -14.74 -0.83
N VAL A 124 5.82 -13.45 -1.00
CA VAL A 124 5.25 -12.92 -2.23
C VAL A 124 6.33 -12.86 -3.32
N ARG A 125 6.11 -13.63 -4.39
CA ARG A 125 6.97 -13.68 -5.59
C ARG A 125 6.16 -13.27 -6.81
N PRO A 126 6.09 -11.96 -7.11
CA PRO A 126 5.39 -11.50 -8.31
C PRO A 126 6.02 -12.12 -9.56
N PRO A 127 5.23 -12.37 -10.61
CA PRO A 127 5.80 -12.79 -11.89
C PRO A 127 6.79 -11.72 -12.38
N PRO A 128 7.83 -12.11 -13.13
CA PRO A 128 8.74 -11.17 -13.76
C PRO A 128 7.93 -10.17 -14.59
N ARG A 129 8.11 -8.88 -14.35
CA ARG A 129 7.50 -7.85 -15.20
C ARG A 129 8.22 -7.90 -16.54
N ASP A 130 7.48 -8.17 -17.61
CA ASP A 130 8.02 -8.04 -18.95
C ASP A 130 8.21 -6.56 -19.27
N ILE A 131 9.42 -6.07 -18.99
CA ILE A 131 9.81 -4.68 -19.31
C ILE A 131 10.09 -4.50 -20.81
N SER A 132 10.09 -5.60 -21.60
CA SER A 132 10.40 -5.57 -23.05
C SER A 132 9.27 -4.97 -23.89
N ALA A 133 8.05 -4.94 -23.37
CA ALA A 133 6.85 -4.51 -24.10
C ALA A 133 6.49 -3.03 -23.91
N GLY A 134 7.27 -2.24 -23.16
CA GLY A 134 6.98 -0.82 -22.95
C GLY A 134 5.61 -0.52 -22.32
N ASN A 135 4.90 -1.54 -21.84
CA ASN A 135 3.58 -1.42 -21.25
C ASN A 135 3.69 -1.33 -19.73
N MET A 136 3.78 -0.11 -19.22
CA MET A 136 3.76 0.16 -17.77
C MET A 136 2.37 -0.06 -17.13
N ASN A 137 1.38 -0.55 -17.90
CA ASN A 137 0.00 -0.74 -17.48
C ASN A 137 -0.51 -2.16 -17.76
N ALA A 138 0.33 -3.18 -17.69
CA ALA A 138 -0.19 -4.54 -17.66
C ALA A 138 -0.85 -4.82 -16.31
N PRO A 139 -2.04 -5.44 -16.28
CA PRO A 139 -2.85 -5.64 -15.10
C PRO A 139 -2.17 -6.49 -14.05
#